data_1516921e497d3e569ddaf052bbfa086a
#
_entry.id   1516921e497d3e569ddaf052bbfa086a
#
_cell.length_a   1.000
_cell.length_b   1.000
_cell.length_c   1.000
_cell.angle_alpha   90.00
_cell.angle_beta   90.00
_cell.angle_gamma   90.00
#
_symmetry.space_group_name_H-M   'P 1'
#
loop_
_entity.id
_entity.type
_entity.pdbx_description
1 polymer ?
#
loop_
_entity_poly.entity_id
_entity_poly.type
_entity_poly.pdbx_seq_one_letter_code
_entity_poly.pdbx_strand_id
1 'polypeptide(L)'
;MSDGRNERENWGSRIGFILAASGSAIGLGNIWRFPYMVGMNGGAAFLVVYLLLVATVGATVMLGEFALGRRMRKAPVPAFWQASETHTWTLVGWMGTIGGSFIILSYYAVIGGWTLKYIVASLQDLMPQAVEGRSGDVFNHFVGSPTEVIAYFLAFMAMTVGIVLGGIGKGIERACKVMMPLLFLIMLVLIARAVTLPGALQGLDFYLRPDFSKLTWPALLDALSQGFFSLSLGMGIMITYASYIRDGEHLPSSVAYVVFYDSLAAFLAGLVIFPAVFSMGLEPTQGVGLTFIVLPGVFARMPHGEIFSALFFVLLFFAAITSSMSLFEVAVAHGMDDLKWSRRKSSLIMGVIITLLGLPSAASLSGSPKLWGMDFLSAMDFLSNHIILPLCAILTCIFVGWRFLDRAEDEISNHGTYRFKLLRAWAWIIRIVAPVAIGIVFYKGLF
;
A
#
# COMPACT_ATOMS: atom_id res chain seq x y z
N MET A 1 -6.18 -44.19 -5.10
CA MET A 1 -4.96 -43.40 -4.88
C MET A 1 -5.35 -41.94 -5.03
N SER A 2 -5.58 -41.24 -3.93
CA SER A 2 -5.92 -39.81 -3.93
C SER A 2 -4.67 -39.05 -4.39
N ASP A 3 -4.80 -38.40 -5.54
CA ASP A 3 -3.80 -37.52 -6.13
C ASP A 3 -3.48 -36.41 -5.10
N GLY A 4 -2.31 -36.48 -4.49
CA GLY A 4 -1.84 -35.56 -3.45
C GLY A 4 -1.49 -34.18 -4.02
N ARG A 5 -2.37 -33.61 -4.84
CA ARG A 5 -2.33 -32.18 -5.16
C ARG A 5 -2.64 -31.43 -3.88
N ASN A 6 -1.62 -30.81 -3.29
CA ASN A 6 -1.81 -29.79 -2.29
C ASN A 6 -2.83 -28.79 -2.83
N GLU A 7 -4.09 -28.92 -2.40
CA GLU A 7 -5.12 -27.96 -2.75
C GLU A 7 -4.64 -26.59 -2.28
N ARG A 8 -4.56 -25.61 -3.21
CA ARG A 8 -4.20 -24.24 -2.87
C ARG A 8 -5.14 -23.72 -1.80
N GLU A 9 -4.62 -23.10 -0.76
CA GLU A 9 -5.42 -22.44 0.27
C GLU A 9 -6.44 -21.48 -0.38
N ASN A 10 -7.61 -21.32 0.23
CA ASN A 10 -8.62 -20.38 -0.20
C ASN A 10 -8.97 -19.43 0.94
N TRP A 11 -9.46 -18.24 0.59
CA TRP A 11 -10.07 -17.33 1.56
C TRP A 11 -11.24 -18.03 2.25
N GLY A 12 -11.34 -17.87 3.57
CA GLY A 12 -12.43 -18.46 4.36
C GLY A 12 -13.79 -17.83 4.04
N SER A 13 -13.78 -16.54 3.64
CA SER A 13 -14.98 -15.80 3.28
C SER A 13 -14.68 -14.68 2.29
N ARG A 14 -15.71 -14.28 1.51
CA ARG A 14 -15.63 -13.12 0.61
C ARG A 14 -15.28 -11.83 1.35
N ILE A 15 -15.89 -11.60 2.52
CA ILE A 15 -15.59 -10.43 3.36
C ILE A 15 -14.12 -10.46 3.81
N GLY A 16 -13.60 -11.63 4.17
CA GLY A 16 -12.20 -11.81 4.54
C GLY A 16 -11.25 -11.45 3.41
N PHE A 17 -11.54 -11.87 2.17
CA PHE A 17 -10.80 -11.46 0.99
C PHE A 17 -10.86 -9.94 0.77
N ILE A 18 -12.07 -9.35 0.80
CA ILE A 18 -12.23 -7.89 0.61
C ILE A 18 -11.46 -7.10 1.66
N LEU A 19 -11.55 -7.48 2.94
CA LEU A 19 -10.81 -6.82 4.02
C LEU A 19 -9.29 -6.99 3.88
N ALA A 20 -8.82 -8.16 3.44
CA ALA A 20 -7.39 -8.39 3.22
C ALA A 20 -6.86 -7.59 2.01
N ALA A 21 -7.57 -7.60 0.88
CA ALA A 21 -7.20 -6.84 -0.31
C ALA A 21 -7.29 -5.32 -0.04
N SER A 22 -8.33 -4.86 0.67
CA SER A 22 -8.43 -3.47 1.12
C SER A 22 -7.32 -3.12 2.13
N GLY A 23 -6.98 -4.01 3.07
CA GLY A 23 -5.89 -3.80 4.02
C GLY A 23 -4.51 -3.76 3.36
N SER A 24 -4.35 -4.46 2.22
CA SER A 24 -3.17 -4.31 1.37
C SER A 24 -3.12 -2.95 0.68
N ALA A 25 -4.24 -2.48 0.18
CA ALA A 25 -4.37 -1.17 -0.47
C ALA A 25 -4.22 -0.03 0.55
N ILE A 26 -4.88 -0.14 1.71
CA ILE A 26 -4.82 0.86 2.79
C ILE A 26 -3.50 0.70 3.55
N GLY A 27 -2.48 1.43 3.11
CA GLY A 27 -1.15 1.41 3.70
C GLY A 27 -0.71 2.79 4.21
N LEU A 28 0.59 2.92 4.44
CA LEU A 28 1.22 4.20 4.72
C LEU A 28 0.95 5.23 3.59
N GLY A 29 0.69 4.74 2.38
CA GLY A 29 0.34 5.57 1.23
C GLY A 29 -0.89 6.43 1.43
N ASN A 30 -1.94 5.92 2.09
CA ASN A 30 -3.20 6.64 2.31
C ASN A 30 -3.13 7.61 3.49
N ILE A 31 -2.39 7.25 4.54
CA ILE A 31 -2.41 8.00 5.80
C ILE A 31 -1.26 9.00 5.87
N TRP A 32 -0.14 8.69 5.23
CA TRP A 32 1.04 9.52 5.23
C TRP A 32 1.26 10.26 3.90
N ARG A 33 1.43 9.50 2.78
CA ARG A 33 1.81 10.08 1.48
C ARG A 33 0.67 10.89 0.87
N PHE A 34 -0.56 10.37 0.91
CA PHE A 34 -1.71 10.99 0.27
C PHE A 34 -2.03 12.40 0.81
N PRO A 35 -2.12 12.66 2.15
CA PRO A 35 -2.33 14.01 2.64
C PRO A 35 -1.23 15.00 2.22
N TYR A 36 0.03 14.56 2.22
CA TYR A 36 1.12 15.36 1.70
C TYR A 36 0.92 15.72 0.21
N MET A 37 0.56 14.73 -0.61
CA MET A 37 0.29 14.95 -2.05
C MET A 37 -0.88 15.91 -2.26
N VAL A 38 -1.95 15.79 -1.48
CA VAL A 38 -3.08 16.73 -1.48
C VAL A 38 -2.62 18.14 -1.12
N GLY A 39 -1.78 18.27 -0.08
CA GLY A 39 -1.22 19.55 0.36
C GLY A 39 -0.43 20.26 -0.72
N MET A 40 0.42 19.53 -1.42
CA MET A 40 1.28 20.04 -2.50
C MET A 40 0.53 20.37 -3.79
N ASN A 41 -0.61 19.73 -4.05
CA ASN A 41 -1.29 19.73 -5.35
C ASN A 41 -2.65 20.43 -5.34
N GLY A 42 -2.88 21.38 -4.44
CA GLY A 42 -4.06 22.24 -4.49
C GLY A 42 -5.31 21.71 -3.75
N GLY A 43 -5.13 20.81 -2.77
CA GLY A 43 -6.21 20.46 -1.84
C GLY A 43 -7.31 19.60 -2.46
N ALA A 44 -8.56 20.03 -2.26
CA ALA A 44 -9.77 19.29 -2.67
C ALA A 44 -9.84 18.97 -4.17
N ALA A 45 -9.30 19.82 -5.06
CA ALA A 45 -9.31 19.54 -6.49
C ALA A 45 -8.47 18.31 -6.83
N PHE A 46 -7.31 18.15 -6.20
CA PHE A 46 -6.48 16.96 -6.33
C PHE A 46 -7.22 15.71 -5.80
N LEU A 47 -7.89 15.81 -4.65
CA LEU A 47 -8.69 14.72 -4.09
C LEU A 47 -9.74 14.21 -5.09
N VAL A 48 -10.51 15.12 -5.72
CA VAL A 48 -11.52 14.72 -6.72
C VAL A 48 -10.89 13.98 -7.89
N VAL A 49 -9.80 14.49 -8.42
CA VAL A 49 -9.08 13.85 -9.54
C VAL A 49 -8.54 12.49 -9.13
N TYR A 50 -7.93 12.40 -7.96
CA TYR A 50 -7.44 11.12 -7.41
C TYR A 50 -8.56 10.08 -7.33
N LEU A 51 -9.71 10.42 -6.75
CA LEU A 51 -10.85 9.51 -6.61
C LEU A 51 -11.37 9.04 -7.98
N LEU A 52 -11.42 9.94 -8.98
CA LEU A 52 -11.83 9.59 -10.35
C LEU A 52 -10.83 8.64 -11.01
N LEU A 53 -9.53 8.88 -10.87
CA LEU A 53 -8.48 8.03 -11.45
C LEU A 53 -8.42 6.65 -10.79
N VAL A 54 -8.56 6.59 -9.48
CA VAL A 54 -8.63 5.32 -8.73
C VAL A 54 -9.86 4.51 -9.13
N ALA A 55 -11.04 5.15 -9.23
CA ALA A 55 -12.29 4.49 -9.61
C ALA A 55 -12.34 4.04 -11.08
N THR A 56 -11.54 4.63 -11.95
CA THR A 56 -11.52 4.32 -13.39
C THR A 56 -10.29 3.50 -13.78
N VAL A 57 -9.13 4.13 -13.84
CA VAL A 57 -7.89 3.48 -14.29
C VAL A 57 -7.42 2.45 -13.28
N GLY A 58 -7.36 2.81 -11.99
CA GLY A 58 -6.95 1.92 -10.93
C GLY A 58 -7.82 0.66 -10.82
N ALA A 59 -9.14 0.85 -10.77
CA ALA A 59 -10.10 -0.27 -10.73
C ALA A 59 -9.98 -1.18 -11.97
N THR A 60 -9.70 -0.60 -13.13
CA THR A 60 -9.52 -1.36 -14.38
C THR A 60 -8.30 -2.28 -14.30
N VAL A 61 -7.17 -1.77 -13.84
CA VAL A 61 -5.93 -2.55 -13.72
C VAL A 61 -6.09 -3.63 -12.64
N MET A 62 -6.66 -3.28 -11.47
CA MET A 62 -6.96 -4.24 -10.40
C MET A 62 -7.83 -5.41 -10.89
N LEU A 63 -8.86 -5.12 -11.68
CA LEU A 63 -9.74 -6.16 -12.22
C LEU A 63 -8.98 -7.10 -13.16
N GLY A 64 -8.04 -6.57 -13.94
CA GLY A 64 -7.15 -7.37 -14.79
C GLY A 64 -6.22 -8.28 -13.99
N GLU A 65 -5.60 -7.75 -12.91
CA GLU A 65 -4.76 -8.54 -12.01
C GLU A 65 -5.58 -9.61 -11.26
N PHE A 66 -6.80 -9.29 -10.82
CA PHE A 66 -7.71 -10.26 -10.21
C PHE A 66 -8.09 -11.37 -11.18
N ALA A 67 -8.43 -11.04 -12.43
CA ALA A 67 -8.79 -12.04 -13.44
C ALA A 67 -7.60 -12.97 -13.72
N LEU A 68 -6.39 -12.43 -13.86
CA LEU A 68 -5.19 -13.24 -14.06
C LEU A 68 -4.90 -14.15 -12.85
N GLY A 69 -4.92 -13.59 -11.65
CA GLY A 69 -4.63 -14.32 -10.41
C GLY A 69 -5.60 -15.46 -10.16
N ARG A 70 -6.93 -15.20 -10.25
CA ARG A 70 -7.97 -16.22 -10.04
C ARG A 70 -7.91 -17.33 -11.09
N ARG A 71 -7.76 -16.96 -12.37
CA ARG A 71 -7.71 -17.92 -13.47
C ARG A 71 -6.51 -18.87 -13.37
N MET A 72 -5.35 -18.33 -13.04
CA MET A 72 -4.11 -19.11 -12.99
C MET A 72 -3.91 -19.83 -11.66
N ARG A 73 -4.48 -19.34 -10.56
CA ARG A 73 -4.35 -19.90 -9.20
C ARG A 73 -2.88 -20.11 -8.80
N LYS A 74 -2.02 -19.16 -9.16
CA LYS A 74 -0.56 -19.19 -8.97
C LYS A 74 -0.02 -17.84 -8.53
N ALA A 75 1.18 -17.85 -7.94
CA ALA A 75 2.00 -16.67 -7.74
C ALA A 75 2.33 -15.99 -9.08
N PRO A 76 2.74 -14.71 -9.10
CA PRO A 76 2.85 -13.94 -10.34
C PRO A 76 3.73 -14.59 -11.42
N VAL A 77 4.93 -15.10 -11.06
CA VAL A 77 5.86 -15.70 -12.04
C VAL A 77 5.22 -16.86 -12.79
N PRO A 78 4.77 -17.94 -12.11
CA PRO A 78 4.12 -19.06 -12.81
C PRO A 78 2.75 -18.69 -13.38
N ALA A 79 2.06 -17.65 -12.87
CA ALA A 79 0.81 -17.17 -13.46
C ALA A 79 1.03 -16.61 -14.87
N PHE A 80 2.01 -15.73 -15.05
CA PHE A 80 2.35 -15.19 -16.37
C PHE A 80 2.87 -16.27 -17.33
N TRP A 81 3.68 -17.20 -16.83
CA TRP A 81 4.15 -18.32 -17.64
C TRP A 81 3.00 -19.19 -18.15
N GLN A 82 2.12 -19.64 -17.25
CA GLN A 82 0.99 -20.51 -17.59
C GLN A 82 -0.03 -19.79 -18.50
N ALA A 83 -0.23 -18.49 -18.30
CA ALA A 83 -1.14 -17.70 -19.12
C ALA A 83 -0.63 -17.42 -20.53
N SER A 84 0.68 -17.30 -20.71
CA SER A 84 1.30 -16.92 -21.99
C SER A 84 1.92 -18.10 -22.75
N GLU A 85 2.24 -19.18 -22.06
CA GLU A 85 3.00 -20.33 -22.58
C GLU A 85 4.41 -19.93 -23.11
N THR A 86 4.89 -18.74 -22.69
CA THR A 86 6.19 -18.21 -23.10
C THR A 86 6.98 -17.68 -21.90
N HIS A 87 8.30 -17.89 -21.90
CA HIS A 87 9.16 -17.40 -20.83
C HIS A 87 9.29 -15.86 -20.79
N THR A 88 9.05 -15.18 -21.91
CA THR A 88 9.22 -13.72 -22.00
C THR A 88 8.34 -12.98 -20.99
N TRP A 89 7.09 -13.41 -20.82
CA TRP A 89 6.15 -12.75 -19.91
C TRP A 89 6.39 -13.08 -18.44
N THR A 90 7.19 -14.09 -18.12
CA THR A 90 7.59 -14.35 -16.72
C THR A 90 8.37 -13.20 -16.13
N LEU A 91 9.05 -12.38 -16.99
CA LEU A 91 9.73 -11.16 -16.57
C LEU A 91 8.81 -10.24 -15.79
N VAL A 92 7.55 -10.08 -16.23
CA VAL A 92 6.55 -9.24 -15.53
C VAL A 92 6.25 -9.81 -14.14
N GLY A 93 6.07 -11.12 -14.04
CA GLY A 93 5.90 -11.80 -12.75
C GLY A 93 7.12 -11.61 -11.83
N TRP A 94 8.34 -11.68 -12.36
CA TRP A 94 9.58 -11.42 -11.61
C TRP A 94 9.67 -9.96 -11.16
N MET A 95 9.31 -9.00 -12.02
CA MET A 95 9.30 -7.58 -11.65
C MET A 95 8.33 -7.32 -10.48
N GLY A 96 7.11 -7.87 -10.52
CA GLY A 96 6.15 -7.77 -9.42
C GLY A 96 6.65 -8.45 -8.15
N THR A 97 7.24 -9.65 -8.25
CA THR A 97 7.76 -10.41 -7.10
C THR A 97 8.98 -9.73 -6.49
N ILE A 98 10.00 -9.39 -7.29
CA ILE A 98 11.24 -8.76 -6.79
C ILE A 98 10.94 -7.33 -6.34
N GLY A 99 10.27 -6.53 -7.17
CA GLY A 99 9.94 -5.15 -6.85
C GLY A 99 9.05 -5.03 -5.62
N GLY A 100 7.93 -5.75 -5.61
CA GLY A 100 6.99 -5.75 -4.49
C GLY A 100 7.56 -6.39 -3.23
N SER A 101 7.84 -7.69 -3.26
CA SER A 101 8.18 -8.42 -2.05
C SER A 101 9.60 -8.22 -1.54
N PHE A 102 10.60 -8.16 -2.40
CA PHE A 102 11.98 -8.09 -1.93
C PHE A 102 12.44 -6.65 -1.75
N ILE A 103 12.21 -5.78 -2.73
CA ILE A 103 12.69 -4.40 -2.65
C ILE A 103 11.78 -3.57 -1.76
N ILE A 104 10.48 -3.49 -2.06
CA ILE A 104 9.57 -2.63 -1.28
C ILE A 104 9.51 -3.08 0.17
N LEU A 105 9.26 -4.35 0.45
CA LEU A 105 9.12 -4.82 1.83
C LEU A 105 10.39 -4.59 2.65
N SER A 106 11.59 -4.66 2.03
CA SER A 106 12.86 -4.46 2.73
C SER A 106 12.98 -3.07 3.36
N TYR A 107 12.55 -2.00 2.69
CA TYR A 107 12.58 -0.65 3.26
C TYR A 107 11.24 -0.26 3.92
N TYR A 108 10.11 -0.76 3.44
CA TYR A 108 8.79 -0.50 4.00
C TYR A 108 8.68 -0.99 5.46
N ALA A 109 9.26 -2.15 5.75
CA ALA A 109 9.29 -2.70 7.10
C ALA A 109 10.13 -1.86 8.08
N VAL A 110 11.12 -1.11 7.58
CA VAL A 110 11.87 -0.14 8.40
C VAL A 110 10.92 0.97 8.87
N ILE A 111 10.15 1.55 7.95
CA ILE A 111 9.16 2.58 8.29
C ILE A 111 8.04 2.00 9.16
N GLY A 112 7.63 0.75 8.93
CA GLY A 112 6.74 0.01 9.82
C GLY A 112 7.31 -0.11 11.24
N GLY A 113 8.61 -0.34 11.39
CA GLY A 113 9.31 -0.32 12.67
C GLY A 113 9.27 1.06 13.36
N TRP A 114 9.36 2.15 12.60
CA TRP A 114 9.21 3.50 13.15
C TRP A 114 7.83 3.72 13.79
N THR A 115 6.78 3.15 13.23
CA THR A 115 5.44 3.26 13.83
C THR A 115 5.39 2.59 15.21
N LEU A 116 6.05 1.44 15.38
CA LEU A 116 6.17 0.77 16.69
C LEU A 116 6.93 1.61 17.71
N LYS A 117 8.07 2.21 17.31
CA LYS A 117 8.82 3.14 18.16
C LYS A 117 7.94 4.28 18.64
N TYR A 118 7.18 4.89 17.72
CA TYR A 118 6.37 6.06 18.03
C TYR A 118 5.13 5.73 18.86
N ILE A 119 4.58 4.52 18.79
CA ILE A 119 3.56 4.05 19.76
C ILE A 119 4.13 4.09 21.18
N VAL A 120 5.32 3.52 21.39
CA VAL A 120 5.98 3.48 22.69
C VAL A 120 6.35 4.89 23.16
N ALA A 121 6.99 5.67 22.30
CA ALA A 121 7.43 7.03 22.60
C ALA A 121 6.27 7.97 22.94
N SER A 122 5.10 7.81 22.29
CA SER A 122 3.90 8.60 22.58
C SER A 122 3.43 8.47 24.02
N LEU A 123 3.62 7.29 24.63
CA LEU A 123 3.21 6.98 25.98
C LEU A 123 4.30 7.26 27.03
N GLN A 124 5.52 7.62 26.60
CA GLN A 124 6.66 7.85 27.48
C GLN A 124 7.07 9.34 27.47
N ASP A 125 7.95 9.71 26.57
CA ASP A 125 8.70 10.96 26.59
C ASP A 125 8.54 11.85 25.34
N LEU A 126 7.82 11.38 24.32
CA LEU A 126 7.64 12.16 23.08
C LEU A 126 6.84 13.44 23.32
N MET A 127 5.78 13.39 24.14
CA MET A 127 4.88 14.54 24.31
C MET A 127 5.57 15.74 25.02
N PRO A 128 6.30 15.57 26.14
CA PRO A 128 7.05 16.67 26.73
C PRO A 128 8.04 17.33 25.76
N GLN A 129 8.80 16.53 24.98
CA GLN A 129 9.75 17.04 24.00
C GLN A 129 9.05 17.73 22.81
N ALA A 130 7.88 17.22 22.39
CA ALA A 130 7.09 17.80 21.33
C ALA A 130 6.48 19.17 21.73
N VAL A 131 6.08 19.35 22.99
CA VAL A 131 5.65 20.65 23.54
C VAL A 131 6.74 21.69 23.43
N GLU A 132 8.00 21.29 23.69
CA GLU A 132 9.18 22.15 23.57
C GLU A 132 9.65 22.39 22.12
N GLY A 133 8.93 21.85 21.13
CA GLY A 133 9.28 22.00 19.71
C GLY A 133 10.41 21.06 19.24
N ARG A 134 10.81 20.08 20.05
CA ARG A 134 11.94 19.16 19.79
C ARG A 134 11.55 17.85 19.11
N SER A 135 10.35 17.77 18.51
CA SER A 135 9.92 16.55 17.78
C SER A 135 10.92 16.15 16.67
N GLY A 136 11.53 17.14 16.00
CA GLY A 136 12.56 16.89 14.99
C GLY A 136 13.82 16.26 15.58
N ASP A 137 14.25 16.69 16.76
CA ASP A 137 15.43 16.15 17.45
C ASP A 137 15.16 14.69 17.87
N VAL A 138 13.95 14.39 18.38
CA VAL A 138 13.55 13.04 18.71
C VAL A 138 13.60 12.12 17.49
N PHE A 139 13.06 12.57 16.36
CA PHE A 139 13.10 11.82 15.11
C PHE A 139 14.55 11.61 14.64
N ASN A 140 15.34 12.67 14.56
CA ASN A 140 16.72 12.61 14.08
C ASN A 140 17.61 11.73 14.98
N HIS A 141 17.41 11.80 16.31
CA HIS A 141 18.13 10.94 17.26
C HIS A 141 17.80 9.47 17.04
N PHE A 142 16.49 9.15 16.86
CA PHE A 142 16.04 7.78 16.62
C PHE A 142 16.60 7.23 15.29
N VAL A 143 16.38 7.93 14.17
CA VAL A 143 16.83 7.44 12.85
C VAL A 143 18.37 7.47 12.71
N GLY A 144 19.05 8.28 13.52
CA GLY A 144 20.51 8.30 13.65
C GLY A 144 21.08 7.15 14.50
N SER A 145 20.23 6.36 15.18
CA SER A 145 20.63 5.19 15.99
C SER A 145 20.37 3.87 15.25
N PRO A 146 21.33 3.30 14.53
CA PRO A 146 21.13 2.06 13.76
C PRO A 146 20.61 0.90 14.60
N THR A 147 21.14 0.77 15.82
CA THR A 147 20.76 -0.32 16.72
C THR A 147 19.29 -0.27 17.07
N GLU A 148 18.77 0.93 17.38
CA GLU A 148 17.38 1.11 17.74
C GLU A 148 16.46 0.90 16.53
N VAL A 149 16.80 1.48 15.38
CA VAL A 149 16.04 1.30 14.13
C VAL A 149 16.00 -0.17 13.73
N ILE A 150 17.15 -0.88 13.78
CA ILE A 150 17.21 -2.32 13.46
C ILE A 150 16.36 -3.13 14.43
N ALA A 151 16.35 -2.83 15.72
CA ALA A 151 15.54 -3.55 16.69
C ALA A 151 14.04 -3.46 16.38
N TYR A 152 13.52 -2.26 16.10
CA TYR A 152 12.12 -2.06 15.74
C TYR A 152 11.78 -2.64 14.35
N PHE A 153 12.69 -2.55 13.38
CA PHE A 153 12.57 -3.20 12.08
C PHE A 153 12.44 -4.73 12.23
N LEU A 154 13.33 -5.37 13.02
CA LEU A 154 13.28 -6.81 13.27
C LEU A 154 11.97 -7.21 13.98
N ALA A 155 11.51 -6.42 14.95
CA ALA A 155 10.23 -6.66 15.62
C ALA A 155 9.06 -6.61 14.64
N PHE A 156 9.03 -5.60 13.75
CA PHE A 156 8.00 -5.47 12.73
C PHE A 156 8.04 -6.63 11.72
N MET A 157 9.23 -7.01 11.24
CA MET A 157 9.39 -8.16 10.34
C MET A 157 8.97 -9.48 11.01
N ALA A 158 9.32 -9.69 12.27
CA ALA A 158 8.91 -10.88 13.01
C ALA A 158 7.38 -10.99 13.12
N MET A 159 6.68 -9.88 13.38
CA MET A 159 5.21 -9.84 13.37
C MET A 159 4.64 -10.15 11.98
N THR A 160 5.19 -9.54 10.92
CA THR A 160 4.78 -9.81 9.53
C THR A 160 4.92 -11.30 9.20
N VAL A 161 6.10 -11.87 9.43
CA VAL A 161 6.38 -13.30 9.19
C VAL A 161 5.47 -14.18 10.05
N GLY A 162 5.30 -13.84 11.33
CA GLY A 162 4.46 -14.60 12.27
C GLY A 162 3.00 -14.71 11.82
N ILE A 163 2.43 -13.61 11.31
CA ILE A 163 1.04 -13.61 10.81
C ILE A 163 0.94 -14.46 9.54
N VAL A 164 1.85 -14.28 8.57
CA VAL A 164 1.82 -14.99 7.28
C VAL A 164 2.09 -16.48 7.44
N LEU A 165 2.89 -16.88 8.43
CA LEU A 165 3.05 -18.30 8.80
C LEU A 165 1.73 -19.00 9.14
N GLY A 166 0.74 -18.25 9.65
CA GLY A 166 -0.61 -18.75 9.95
C GLY A 166 -1.45 -19.09 8.72
N GLY A 167 -0.96 -18.77 7.51
CA GLY A 167 -1.66 -19.00 6.23
C GLY A 167 -2.68 -17.94 5.89
N ILE A 168 -3.42 -18.16 4.80
CA ILE A 168 -4.40 -17.20 4.29
C ILE A 168 -5.56 -17.02 5.26
N GLY A 169 -6.24 -18.09 5.67
CA GLY A 169 -7.45 -18.01 6.49
C GLY A 169 -7.18 -17.67 7.96
N LYS A 170 -6.26 -18.42 8.59
CA LYS A 170 -5.98 -18.28 10.03
C LYS A 170 -4.98 -17.16 10.38
N GLY A 171 -4.13 -16.77 9.41
CA GLY A 171 -3.16 -15.70 9.55
C GLY A 171 -3.70 -14.38 9.00
N ILE A 172 -3.56 -14.17 7.69
CA ILE A 172 -3.83 -12.89 7.02
C ILE A 172 -5.29 -12.46 7.16
N GLU A 173 -6.25 -13.34 6.81
CA GLU A 173 -7.67 -13.02 6.87
C GLU A 173 -8.13 -12.66 8.29
N ARG A 174 -7.71 -13.45 9.29
CA ARG A 174 -8.08 -13.19 10.69
C ARG A 174 -7.49 -11.88 11.19
N ALA A 175 -6.24 -11.58 10.85
CA ALA A 175 -5.60 -10.31 11.22
C ALA A 175 -6.34 -9.12 10.59
N CYS A 176 -6.66 -9.18 9.29
CA CYS A 176 -7.37 -8.12 8.60
C CYS A 176 -8.81 -7.94 9.12
N LYS A 177 -9.51 -9.02 9.48
CA LYS A 177 -10.86 -8.94 10.09
C LYS A 177 -10.90 -8.18 11.42
N VAL A 178 -9.79 -8.14 12.14
CA VAL A 178 -9.67 -7.39 13.40
C VAL A 178 -9.11 -5.98 13.14
N MET A 179 -7.99 -5.90 12.43
CA MET A 179 -7.27 -4.63 12.25
C MET A 179 -8.05 -3.62 11.40
N MET A 180 -8.74 -4.06 10.34
CA MET A 180 -9.42 -3.13 9.45
C MET A 180 -10.59 -2.38 10.12
N PRO A 181 -11.52 -3.04 10.85
CA PRO A 181 -12.54 -2.31 11.59
C PRO A 181 -11.97 -1.39 12.66
N LEU A 182 -10.92 -1.83 13.38
CA LEU A 182 -10.25 -1.00 14.39
C LEU A 182 -9.56 0.21 13.76
N LEU A 183 -8.94 0.06 12.60
CA LEU A 183 -8.34 1.15 11.84
C LEU A 183 -9.38 2.24 11.55
N PHE A 184 -10.53 1.88 10.99
CA PHE A 184 -11.61 2.84 10.72
C PHE A 184 -12.18 3.46 12.01
N LEU A 185 -12.34 2.68 13.07
CA LEU A 185 -12.80 3.19 14.37
C LEU A 185 -11.82 4.24 14.93
N ILE A 186 -10.52 3.95 14.92
CA ILE A 186 -9.49 4.90 15.37
C ILE A 186 -9.52 6.16 14.50
N MET A 187 -9.66 6.04 13.18
CA MET A 187 -9.79 7.21 12.29
C MET A 187 -10.98 8.08 12.71
N LEU A 188 -12.14 7.50 12.98
CA LEU A 188 -13.32 8.26 13.40
C LEU A 188 -13.10 8.99 14.74
N VAL A 189 -12.43 8.35 15.70
CA VAL A 189 -12.06 8.98 16.98
C VAL A 189 -11.11 10.16 16.76
N LEU A 190 -10.10 9.97 15.91
CA LEU A 190 -9.14 11.04 15.58
C LEU A 190 -9.80 12.19 14.82
N ILE A 191 -10.72 11.90 13.89
CA ILE A 191 -11.50 12.93 13.18
C ILE A 191 -12.35 13.73 14.17
N ALA A 192 -13.10 13.04 15.04
CA ALA A 192 -13.94 13.70 16.05
C ALA A 192 -13.12 14.68 16.91
N ARG A 193 -11.88 14.34 17.23
CA ARG A 193 -10.97 15.24 17.94
C ARG A 193 -10.40 16.34 17.05
N ALA A 194 -9.96 16.03 15.84
CA ALA A 194 -9.33 16.98 14.93
C ALA A 194 -10.26 18.14 14.56
N VAL A 195 -11.56 17.86 14.30
CA VAL A 195 -12.54 18.89 13.92
C VAL A 195 -12.94 19.84 15.07
N THR A 196 -12.65 19.47 16.31
CA THR A 196 -12.90 20.33 17.49
C THR A 196 -11.75 21.28 17.81
N LEU A 197 -10.64 21.22 17.06
CA LEU A 197 -9.49 22.08 17.29
C LEU A 197 -9.76 23.53 16.82
N PRO A 198 -9.22 24.54 17.50
CA PRO A 198 -9.28 25.91 17.03
C PRO A 198 -8.62 26.02 15.63
N GLY A 199 -9.29 26.65 14.67
CA GLY A 199 -8.77 26.76 13.29
C GLY A 199 -9.01 25.54 12.38
N ALA A 200 -9.60 24.46 12.88
CA ALA A 200 -9.90 23.25 12.11
C ALA A 200 -10.74 23.51 10.84
N LEU A 201 -11.63 24.52 10.86
CA LEU A 201 -12.48 24.88 9.73
C LEU A 201 -11.66 25.30 8.50
N GLN A 202 -10.51 25.94 8.67
CA GLN A 202 -9.63 26.31 7.55
C GLN A 202 -9.06 25.06 6.85
N GLY A 203 -8.68 24.05 7.63
CA GLY A 203 -8.22 22.77 7.11
C GLY A 203 -9.33 21.99 6.40
N LEU A 204 -10.56 22.04 6.94
CA LEU A 204 -11.73 21.44 6.28
C LEU A 204 -12.08 22.17 4.97
N ASP A 205 -12.05 23.49 4.94
CA ASP A 205 -12.31 24.28 3.73
C ASP A 205 -11.26 23.95 2.65
N PHE A 206 -9.98 23.92 3.00
CA PHE A 206 -8.89 23.51 2.10
C PHE A 206 -9.11 22.10 1.53
N TYR A 207 -9.56 21.16 2.35
CA TYR A 207 -9.67 19.75 1.97
C TYR A 207 -10.98 19.40 1.26
N LEU A 208 -12.07 20.14 1.52
CA LEU A 208 -13.40 19.81 1.01
C LEU A 208 -13.92 20.77 -0.05
N ARG A 209 -13.33 21.96 -0.19
CA ARG A 209 -13.75 22.95 -1.17
C ARG A 209 -12.81 22.93 -2.39
N PRO A 210 -13.23 22.33 -3.52
CA PRO A 210 -12.37 22.19 -4.69
C PRO A 210 -12.17 23.52 -5.42
N ASP A 211 -10.92 23.87 -5.66
CA ASP A 211 -10.49 24.97 -6.52
C ASP A 211 -9.72 24.41 -7.71
N PHE A 212 -10.41 24.14 -8.81
CA PHE A 212 -9.82 23.57 -10.01
C PHE A 212 -8.84 24.50 -10.72
N SER A 213 -8.82 25.79 -10.39
CA SER A 213 -7.83 26.72 -10.94
C SER A 213 -6.40 26.40 -10.47
N LYS A 214 -6.26 25.71 -9.35
CA LYS A 214 -4.98 25.25 -8.78
C LYS A 214 -4.51 23.90 -9.34
N LEU A 215 -5.36 23.22 -10.12
CA LEU A 215 -5.02 21.93 -10.67
C LEU A 215 -4.07 22.10 -11.85
N THR A 216 -2.86 21.54 -11.71
CA THR A 216 -1.83 21.57 -12.75
C THR A 216 -1.72 20.22 -13.43
N TRP A 217 -1.11 20.18 -14.62
CA TRP A 217 -0.79 18.92 -15.30
C TRP A 217 0.09 17.97 -14.46
N PRO A 218 1.15 18.46 -13.76
CA PRO A 218 1.87 17.65 -12.79
C PRO A 218 0.99 17.03 -11.71
N ALA A 219 0.02 17.76 -11.15
CA ALA A 219 -0.90 17.26 -10.14
C ALA A 219 -1.75 16.07 -10.63
N LEU A 220 -2.17 16.06 -11.91
CA LEU A 220 -2.87 14.93 -12.52
C LEU A 220 -1.99 13.66 -12.54
N LEU A 221 -0.72 13.80 -12.90
CA LEU A 221 0.24 12.69 -12.94
C LEU A 221 0.56 12.18 -11.54
N ASP A 222 0.69 13.08 -10.58
CA ASP A 222 0.88 12.76 -9.17
C ASP A 222 -0.33 12.00 -8.61
N ALA A 223 -1.56 12.41 -8.96
CA ALA A 223 -2.78 11.72 -8.55
C ALA A 223 -2.84 10.30 -9.13
N LEU A 224 -2.44 10.12 -10.39
CA LEU A 224 -2.38 8.81 -11.02
C LEU A 224 -1.32 7.91 -10.38
N SER A 225 -0.11 8.43 -10.16
CA SER A 225 0.97 7.73 -9.47
C SER A 225 0.54 7.29 -8.07
N GLN A 226 -0.08 8.20 -7.32
CA GLN A 226 -0.60 7.90 -5.98
C GLN A 226 -1.68 6.81 -6.02
N GLY A 227 -2.58 6.81 -7.02
CA GLY A 227 -3.61 5.80 -7.17
C GLY A 227 -3.05 4.40 -7.44
N PHE A 228 -2.01 4.27 -8.27
CA PHE A 228 -1.35 2.98 -8.51
C PHE A 228 -0.66 2.45 -7.26
N PHE A 229 0.07 3.32 -6.56
CA PHE A 229 0.74 2.96 -5.31
C PHE A 229 -0.28 2.54 -4.23
N SER A 230 -1.33 3.33 -4.03
CA SER A 230 -2.38 3.08 -3.04
C SER A 230 -3.07 1.74 -3.27
N LEU A 231 -3.46 1.43 -4.49
CA LEU A 231 -4.14 0.18 -4.83
C LEU A 231 -3.22 -1.05 -4.92
N SER A 232 -1.94 -0.93 -4.58
CA SER A 232 -0.94 -2.02 -4.64
C SER A 232 -0.84 -2.70 -6.01
N LEU A 233 -0.94 -1.90 -7.10
CA LEU A 233 -0.91 -2.40 -8.48
C LEU A 233 0.53 -2.54 -9.00
N GLY A 234 0.76 -3.52 -9.88
CA GLY A 234 2.08 -3.81 -10.42
C GLY A 234 3.05 -4.49 -9.44
N MET A 235 2.60 -4.81 -8.22
CA MET A 235 3.41 -5.43 -7.16
C MET A 235 3.24 -6.95 -7.09
N GLY A 236 2.44 -7.54 -7.97
CA GLY A 236 2.09 -8.96 -7.90
C GLY A 236 1.15 -9.35 -6.75
N ILE A 237 0.79 -8.38 -5.87
CA ILE A 237 -0.05 -8.62 -4.70
C ILE A 237 -1.46 -9.00 -5.12
N MET A 238 -2.09 -8.22 -5.98
CA MET A 238 -3.48 -8.44 -6.37
C MET A 238 -3.63 -9.73 -7.18
N ILE A 239 -2.62 -10.11 -7.98
CA ILE A 239 -2.53 -11.42 -8.64
C ILE A 239 -2.44 -12.54 -7.59
N THR A 240 -1.56 -12.40 -6.59
CA THR A 240 -1.37 -13.40 -5.54
C THR A 240 -2.62 -13.57 -4.70
N TYR A 241 -3.24 -12.49 -4.22
CA TYR A 241 -4.46 -12.56 -3.40
C TYR A 241 -5.64 -13.11 -4.18
N ALA A 242 -5.78 -12.73 -5.46
CA ALA A 242 -6.83 -13.26 -6.32
C ALA A 242 -6.65 -14.75 -6.61
N SER A 243 -5.42 -15.28 -6.57
CA SER A 243 -5.17 -16.70 -6.78
C SER A 243 -5.74 -17.60 -5.68
N TYR A 244 -6.14 -17.02 -4.55
CA TYR A 244 -6.84 -17.71 -3.43
C TYR A 244 -8.35 -17.48 -3.44
N ILE A 245 -8.91 -16.77 -4.45
CA ILE A 245 -10.36 -16.57 -4.59
C ILE A 245 -11.00 -17.86 -5.10
N ARG A 246 -12.15 -18.20 -4.54
CA ARG A 246 -12.95 -19.32 -5.01
C ARG A 246 -13.65 -19.00 -6.33
N ASP A 247 -13.91 -20.04 -7.10
CA ASP A 247 -14.76 -19.92 -8.28
C ASP A 247 -16.17 -19.46 -7.87
N GLY A 248 -16.84 -18.71 -8.74
CA GLY A 248 -18.18 -18.17 -8.46
C GLY A 248 -18.21 -16.80 -7.79
N GLU A 249 -17.10 -16.28 -7.25
CA GLU A 249 -17.04 -14.93 -6.69
C GLU A 249 -17.13 -13.86 -7.79
N HIS A 250 -17.89 -12.80 -7.52
CA HIS A 250 -18.10 -11.71 -8.47
C HIS A 250 -16.95 -10.69 -8.41
N LEU A 251 -15.92 -10.83 -9.27
CA LEU A 251 -14.72 -10.00 -9.27
C LEU A 251 -14.99 -8.49 -9.38
N PRO A 252 -15.87 -8.00 -10.29
CA PRO A 252 -16.11 -6.55 -10.39
C PRO A 252 -16.61 -5.94 -9.10
N SER A 253 -17.48 -6.63 -8.34
CA SER A 253 -17.93 -6.11 -7.05
C SER A 253 -16.84 -6.17 -5.98
N SER A 254 -15.97 -7.17 -6.01
CA SER A 254 -14.84 -7.24 -5.09
C SER A 254 -13.86 -6.10 -5.32
N VAL A 255 -13.54 -5.78 -6.59
CA VAL A 255 -12.75 -4.60 -6.96
C VAL A 255 -13.42 -3.31 -6.47
N ALA A 256 -14.74 -3.17 -6.71
CA ALA A 256 -15.47 -1.96 -6.27
C ALA A 256 -15.39 -1.75 -4.75
N TYR A 257 -15.49 -2.82 -3.95
CA TYR A 257 -15.33 -2.72 -2.50
C TYR A 257 -13.91 -2.36 -2.09
N VAL A 258 -12.89 -2.95 -2.71
CA VAL A 258 -11.49 -2.63 -2.39
C VAL A 258 -11.20 -1.17 -2.71
N VAL A 259 -11.59 -0.70 -3.90
CA VAL A 259 -11.44 0.70 -4.33
C VAL A 259 -12.21 1.65 -3.40
N PHE A 260 -13.42 1.28 -2.99
CA PHE A 260 -14.21 2.07 -2.06
C PHE A 260 -13.53 2.21 -0.69
N TYR A 261 -13.07 1.11 -0.08
CA TYR A 261 -12.43 1.16 1.23
C TYR A 261 -11.08 1.89 1.18
N ASP A 262 -10.29 1.69 0.12
CA ASP A 262 -9.04 2.44 -0.10
C ASP A 262 -9.30 3.95 -0.21
N SER A 263 -10.24 4.35 -1.07
CA SER A 263 -10.64 5.74 -1.25
C SER A 263 -11.22 6.36 0.03
N LEU A 264 -12.03 5.60 0.76
CA LEU A 264 -12.58 6.03 2.04
C LEU A 264 -11.48 6.26 3.07
N ALA A 265 -10.50 5.36 3.17
CA ALA A 265 -9.39 5.53 4.11
C ALA A 265 -8.54 6.75 3.76
N ALA A 266 -8.22 6.98 2.49
CA ALA A 266 -7.51 8.18 2.03
C ALA A 266 -8.30 9.47 2.36
N PHE A 267 -9.60 9.45 2.10
CA PHE A 267 -10.49 10.57 2.43
C PHE A 267 -10.54 10.86 3.94
N LEU A 268 -10.74 9.83 4.76
CA LEU A 268 -10.78 9.97 6.21
C LEU A 268 -9.44 10.43 6.80
N ALA A 269 -8.31 9.97 6.24
CA ALA A 269 -6.98 10.42 6.66
C ALA A 269 -6.80 11.93 6.46
N GLY A 270 -7.30 12.50 5.37
CA GLY A 270 -7.30 13.95 5.16
C GLY A 270 -8.14 14.68 6.22
N LEU A 271 -9.29 14.13 6.62
CA LEU A 271 -10.12 14.71 7.70
C LEU A 271 -9.44 14.64 9.08
N VAL A 272 -8.52 13.72 9.30
CA VAL A 272 -7.67 13.70 10.51
C VAL A 272 -6.60 14.77 10.42
N ILE A 273 -5.89 14.84 9.28
CA ILE A 273 -4.61 15.55 9.18
C ILE A 273 -4.80 17.04 8.90
N PHE A 274 -5.65 17.44 7.93
CA PHE A 274 -5.78 18.86 7.57
C PHE A 274 -6.31 19.73 8.69
N PRO A 275 -7.43 19.39 9.39
CA PRO A 275 -7.86 20.16 10.53
C PRO A 275 -6.79 20.28 11.61
N ALA A 276 -6.07 19.20 11.88
CA ALA A 276 -5.00 19.15 12.88
C ALA A 276 -3.82 20.05 12.52
N VAL A 277 -3.33 20.00 11.28
CA VAL A 277 -2.18 20.80 10.79
C VAL A 277 -2.54 22.29 10.75
N PHE A 278 -3.69 22.63 10.16
CA PHE A 278 -4.13 24.04 10.06
C PHE A 278 -4.45 24.65 11.42
N SER A 279 -4.86 23.87 12.42
CA SER A 279 -5.06 24.35 13.80
C SER A 279 -3.77 24.91 14.43
N MET A 280 -2.62 24.54 13.88
CA MET A 280 -1.30 24.99 14.34
C MET A 280 -0.74 26.11 13.47
N GLY A 281 -1.48 26.58 12.45
CA GLY A 281 -0.98 27.53 11.47
C GLY A 281 0.15 27.01 10.59
N LEU A 282 0.24 25.67 10.42
CA LEU A 282 1.26 25.00 9.64
C LEU A 282 0.73 24.65 8.24
N GLU A 283 1.65 24.53 7.27
CA GLU A 283 1.34 24.08 5.93
C GLU A 283 1.56 22.55 5.80
N PRO A 284 0.68 21.82 5.08
CA PRO A 284 0.74 20.36 4.95
C PRO A 284 1.73 19.89 3.88
N THR A 285 2.94 20.49 3.81
CA THR A 285 3.90 20.31 2.70
C THR A 285 5.19 19.56 3.07
N GLN A 286 5.30 19.00 4.29
CA GLN A 286 6.58 18.55 4.83
C GLN A 286 6.93 17.04 4.64
N GLY A 287 6.29 16.31 3.72
CA GLY A 287 6.67 14.92 3.42
C GLY A 287 6.66 14.00 4.65
N VAL A 288 7.74 13.22 4.85
CA VAL A 288 7.89 12.32 6.03
C VAL A 288 7.83 13.06 7.35
N GLY A 289 8.34 14.29 7.38
CA GLY A 289 8.32 15.18 8.55
C GLY A 289 6.91 15.49 9.02
N LEU A 290 5.92 15.52 8.11
CA LEU A 290 4.51 15.73 8.50
C LEU A 290 4.05 14.71 9.53
N THR A 291 4.34 13.44 9.34
CA THR A 291 3.84 12.35 10.17
C THR A 291 4.62 12.17 11.47
N PHE A 292 5.95 12.21 11.40
CA PHE A 292 6.81 11.85 12.54
C PHE A 292 7.35 13.07 13.30
N ILE A 293 7.23 14.28 12.73
CA ILE A 293 7.70 15.52 13.35
C ILE A 293 6.54 16.46 13.66
N VAL A 294 5.72 16.79 12.65
CA VAL A 294 4.65 17.81 12.80
C VAL A 294 3.50 17.29 13.65
N LEU A 295 2.95 16.12 13.33
CA LEU A 295 1.78 15.59 14.04
C LEU A 295 2.01 15.32 15.53
N PRO A 296 3.16 14.78 16.00
CA PRO A 296 3.45 14.76 17.43
C PRO A 296 3.39 16.13 18.10
N GLY A 297 3.87 17.19 17.45
CA GLY A 297 3.77 18.57 17.94
C GLY A 297 2.31 19.06 18.03
N VAL A 298 1.45 18.64 17.10
CA VAL A 298 0.01 18.91 17.14
C VAL A 298 -0.65 18.20 18.33
N PHE A 299 -0.40 16.89 18.48
CA PHE A 299 -0.97 16.10 19.58
C PHE A 299 -0.50 16.61 20.95
N ALA A 300 0.76 16.99 21.09
CA ALA A 300 1.35 17.47 22.33
C ALA A 300 0.64 18.74 22.90
N ARG A 301 -0.03 19.52 22.04
CA ARG A 301 -0.81 20.70 22.46
C ARG A 301 -2.27 20.39 22.78
N MET A 302 -2.68 19.14 22.65
CA MET A 302 -4.05 18.71 22.96
C MET A 302 -4.13 18.17 24.38
N PRO A 303 -5.26 18.37 25.11
CA PRO A 303 -5.52 17.59 26.32
C PRO A 303 -5.47 16.09 26.02
N HIS A 304 -4.73 15.33 26.82
CA HIS A 304 -4.47 13.88 26.63
C HIS A 304 -3.82 13.56 25.28
N GLY A 305 -2.91 14.42 24.80
CA GLY A 305 -2.22 14.29 23.52
C GLY A 305 -1.47 12.98 23.35
N GLU A 306 -0.95 12.41 24.44
CA GLU A 306 -0.29 11.10 24.49
C GLU A 306 -1.21 9.97 23.97
N ILE A 307 -2.50 10.01 24.30
CA ILE A 307 -3.47 9.00 23.86
C ILE A 307 -3.75 9.17 22.35
N PHE A 308 -4.00 10.40 21.89
CA PHE A 308 -4.27 10.66 20.46
C PHE A 308 -3.05 10.36 19.59
N SER A 309 -1.84 10.67 20.07
CA SER A 309 -0.59 10.31 19.39
C SER A 309 -0.43 8.79 19.31
N ALA A 310 -0.60 8.08 20.42
CA ALA A 310 -0.52 6.62 20.44
C ALA A 310 -1.55 5.98 19.50
N LEU A 311 -2.80 6.45 19.53
CA LEU A 311 -3.86 5.98 18.62
C LEU A 311 -3.50 6.23 17.15
N PHE A 312 -2.94 7.39 16.82
CA PHE A 312 -2.50 7.71 15.47
C PHE A 312 -1.38 6.78 15.00
N PHE A 313 -0.39 6.49 15.83
CA PHE A 313 0.68 5.57 15.47
C PHE A 313 0.24 4.10 15.47
N VAL A 314 -0.77 3.70 16.28
CA VAL A 314 -1.44 2.40 16.16
C VAL A 314 -2.20 2.29 14.83
N LEU A 315 -2.89 3.36 14.40
CA LEU A 315 -3.52 3.44 13.10
C LEU A 315 -2.50 3.22 11.96
N LEU A 316 -1.37 3.94 12.01
CA LEU A 316 -0.27 3.77 11.05
C LEU A 316 0.33 2.37 11.08
N PHE A 317 0.50 1.80 12.27
CA PHE A 317 0.98 0.43 12.44
C PHE A 317 0.03 -0.59 11.78
N PHE A 318 -1.30 -0.45 11.99
CA PHE A 318 -2.27 -1.34 11.34
C PHE A 318 -2.22 -1.22 9.82
N ALA A 319 -2.13 0.00 9.29
CA ALA A 319 -1.96 0.22 7.86
C ALA A 319 -0.64 -0.37 7.32
N ALA A 320 0.45 -0.21 8.07
CA ALA A 320 1.76 -0.74 7.68
C ALA A 320 1.79 -2.27 7.69
N ILE A 321 1.27 -2.92 8.74
CA ILE A 321 1.36 -4.36 8.90
C ILE A 321 0.45 -5.10 7.91
N THR A 322 -0.75 -4.57 7.60
CA THR A 322 -1.65 -5.18 6.61
C THR A 322 -1.06 -5.15 5.20
N SER A 323 -0.39 -4.06 4.80
CA SER A 323 0.33 -3.99 3.53
C SER A 323 1.60 -4.86 3.53
N SER A 324 2.34 -4.92 4.63
CA SER A 324 3.55 -5.76 4.69
C SER A 324 3.24 -7.25 4.60
N MET A 325 2.12 -7.71 5.18
CA MET A 325 1.65 -9.09 5.03
C MET A 325 1.39 -9.47 3.58
N SER A 326 0.77 -8.57 2.82
CA SER A 326 0.45 -8.80 1.42
C SER A 326 1.70 -8.82 0.53
N LEU A 327 2.62 -7.88 0.75
CA LEU A 327 3.93 -7.87 0.10
C LEU A 327 4.70 -9.17 0.38
N PHE A 328 4.71 -9.61 1.63
CA PHE A 328 5.41 -10.82 2.03
C PHE A 328 4.77 -12.09 1.48
N GLU A 329 3.43 -12.16 1.38
CA GLU A 329 2.72 -13.30 0.82
C GLU A 329 3.08 -13.56 -0.64
N VAL A 330 3.43 -12.54 -1.43
CA VAL A 330 3.90 -12.73 -2.82
C VAL A 330 5.18 -13.56 -2.85
N ALA A 331 6.16 -13.26 -1.97
CA ALA A 331 7.40 -14.05 -1.87
C ALA A 331 7.12 -15.48 -1.36
N VAL A 332 6.24 -15.61 -0.36
CA VAL A 332 5.88 -16.91 0.20
C VAL A 332 5.19 -17.78 -0.84
N ALA A 333 4.22 -17.22 -1.57
CA ALA A 333 3.52 -17.91 -2.65
C ALA A 333 4.47 -18.32 -3.79
N HIS A 334 5.44 -17.46 -4.14
CA HIS A 334 6.48 -17.80 -5.11
C HIS A 334 7.29 -19.03 -4.65
N GLY A 335 7.76 -19.06 -3.41
CA GLY A 335 8.48 -20.21 -2.87
C GLY A 335 7.65 -21.50 -2.84
N MET A 336 6.34 -21.39 -2.63
CA MET A 336 5.44 -22.55 -2.67
C MET A 336 5.17 -23.03 -4.10
N ASP A 337 4.90 -22.10 -5.03
CA ASP A 337 4.46 -22.44 -6.38
C ASP A 337 5.61 -22.84 -7.30
N ASP A 338 6.75 -22.13 -7.25
CA ASP A 338 7.91 -22.37 -8.11
C ASP A 338 8.93 -23.32 -7.48
N LEU A 339 9.31 -23.08 -6.21
CA LEU A 339 10.34 -23.85 -5.53
C LEU A 339 9.77 -25.09 -4.82
N LYS A 340 8.44 -25.27 -4.85
CA LYS A 340 7.73 -26.39 -4.22
C LYS A 340 8.01 -26.53 -2.71
N TRP A 341 8.27 -25.41 -2.03
CA TRP A 341 8.48 -25.40 -0.60
C TRP A 341 7.15 -25.46 0.16
N SER A 342 7.19 -26.02 1.38
CA SER A 342 6.06 -25.86 2.30
C SER A 342 5.93 -24.38 2.70
N ARG A 343 4.73 -23.93 3.06
CA ARG A 343 4.49 -22.56 3.55
C ARG A 343 5.47 -22.17 4.66
N ARG A 344 5.67 -23.06 5.65
CA ARG A 344 6.59 -22.81 6.75
C ARG A 344 8.03 -22.57 6.27
N LYS A 345 8.54 -23.43 5.39
CA LYS A 345 9.88 -23.28 4.81
C LYS A 345 9.99 -22.00 4.00
N SER A 346 9.02 -21.72 3.15
CA SER A 346 8.98 -20.51 2.33
C SER A 346 8.95 -19.26 3.19
N SER A 347 8.05 -19.17 4.17
CA SER A 347 7.94 -18.00 5.05
C SER A 347 9.24 -17.76 5.83
N LEU A 348 9.86 -18.77 6.40
CA LEU A 348 11.08 -18.60 7.16
C LEU A 348 12.26 -18.17 6.29
N ILE A 349 12.47 -18.83 5.15
CA ILE A 349 13.62 -18.51 4.26
C ILE A 349 13.43 -17.15 3.62
N MET A 350 12.24 -16.87 3.03
CA MET A 350 11.97 -15.56 2.42
C MET A 350 11.99 -14.43 3.46
N GLY A 351 11.50 -14.71 4.67
CA GLY A 351 11.58 -13.76 5.78
C GLY A 351 13.02 -13.40 6.13
N VAL A 352 13.91 -14.38 6.24
CA VAL A 352 15.34 -14.13 6.50
C VAL A 352 15.97 -13.34 5.35
N ILE A 353 15.73 -13.72 4.09
CA ILE A 353 16.30 -13.04 2.93
C ILE A 353 15.86 -11.56 2.90
N ILE A 354 14.56 -11.30 3.04
CA ILE A 354 14.02 -9.93 2.99
C ILE A 354 14.52 -9.10 4.19
N THR A 355 14.60 -9.72 5.36
CA THR A 355 15.16 -9.04 6.55
C THR A 355 16.62 -8.66 6.32
N LEU A 356 17.45 -9.55 5.78
CA LEU A 356 18.84 -9.23 5.46
C LEU A 356 18.95 -8.12 4.42
N LEU A 357 18.10 -8.13 3.38
CA LEU A 357 18.03 -7.06 2.39
C LEU A 357 17.56 -5.71 2.98
N GLY A 358 16.82 -5.73 4.09
CA GLY A 358 16.35 -4.53 4.76
C GLY A 358 17.36 -3.88 5.72
N LEU A 359 18.40 -4.61 6.15
CA LEU A 359 19.41 -4.07 7.07
C LEU A 359 20.12 -2.81 6.55
N PRO A 360 20.55 -2.71 5.27
CA PRO A 360 21.10 -1.48 4.73
C PRO A 360 20.11 -0.31 4.78
N SER A 361 18.82 -0.56 4.52
CA SER A 361 17.77 0.47 4.64
C SER A 361 17.56 0.89 6.10
N ALA A 362 17.63 -0.03 7.05
CA ALA A 362 17.50 0.27 8.48
C ALA A 362 18.66 1.11 9.03
N ALA A 363 19.87 0.91 8.49
CA ALA A 363 21.05 1.70 8.83
C ALA A 363 21.21 2.98 7.98
N SER A 364 20.33 3.23 7.05
CA SER A 364 20.49 4.20 5.97
C SER A 364 20.68 5.63 6.45
N LEU A 365 19.88 6.08 7.41
CA LEU A 365 19.86 7.48 7.88
C LEU A 365 20.94 7.79 8.93
N SER A 366 21.71 6.80 9.38
CA SER A 366 22.82 6.97 10.32
C SER A 366 24.18 7.26 9.67
N GLY A 367 24.20 7.56 8.37
CA GLY A 367 25.44 7.85 7.63
C GLY A 367 26.01 6.70 6.84
N SER A 368 25.22 5.67 6.53
CA SER A 368 25.57 4.56 5.64
C SER A 368 25.99 5.03 4.24
N PRO A 369 26.67 4.15 3.45
CA PRO A 369 27.06 4.51 2.09
C PRO A 369 25.84 4.95 1.25
N LYS A 370 26.03 6.03 0.50
CA LYS A 370 25.01 6.54 -0.41
C LYS A 370 25.03 5.74 -1.71
N LEU A 371 23.83 5.45 -2.23
CA LEU A 371 23.63 4.85 -3.54
C LEU A 371 23.01 5.90 -4.48
N TRP A 372 23.64 6.18 -5.62
CA TRP A 372 23.23 7.25 -6.55
C TRP A 372 23.13 8.65 -5.89
N GLY A 373 23.94 8.91 -4.89
CA GLY A 373 23.88 10.18 -4.14
C GLY A 373 22.78 10.27 -3.09
N MET A 374 21.88 9.28 -3.01
CA MET A 374 20.80 9.14 -2.04
C MET A 374 21.18 8.17 -0.92
N ASP A 375 20.53 8.28 0.23
CA ASP A 375 20.58 7.23 1.24
C ASP A 375 19.95 5.94 0.70
N PHE A 376 20.30 4.79 1.29
CA PHE A 376 19.92 3.49 0.73
C PHE A 376 18.40 3.25 0.72
N LEU A 377 17.68 3.71 1.77
CA LEU A 377 16.22 3.61 1.84
C LEU A 377 15.57 4.40 0.70
N SER A 378 15.98 5.65 0.50
CA SER A 378 15.48 6.50 -0.60
C SER A 378 15.83 5.94 -1.98
N ALA A 379 17.02 5.33 -2.13
CA ALA A 379 17.41 4.69 -3.39
C ALA A 379 16.53 3.46 -3.71
N MET A 380 16.19 2.64 -2.73
CA MET A 380 15.27 1.49 -2.91
C MET A 380 13.84 1.95 -3.19
N ASP A 381 13.39 3.01 -2.52
CA ASP A 381 12.09 3.64 -2.80
C ASP A 381 12.03 4.19 -4.24
N PHE A 382 13.07 4.89 -4.68
CA PHE A 382 13.17 5.40 -6.05
C PHE A 382 13.15 4.26 -7.07
N LEU A 383 13.99 3.23 -6.89
CA LEU A 383 14.08 2.09 -7.79
C LEU A 383 12.74 1.37 -7.95
N SER A 384 12.03 1.16 -6.84
CA SER A 384 10.74 0.47 -6.88
C SER A 384 9.63 1.36 -7.46
N ASN A 385 9.43 2.54 -6.91
CA ASN A 385 8.25 3.37 -7.23
C ASN A 385 8.36 4.11 -8.57
N HIS A 386 9.58 4.48 -8.99
CA HIS A 386 9.76 5.24 -10.24
C HIS A 386 10.16 4.34 -11.43
N ILE A 387 10.67 3.14 -11.19
CA ILE A 387 11.16 2.27 -12.26
C ILE A 387 10.37 0.96 -12.32
N ILE A 388 10.46 0.11 -11.30
CA ILE A 388 9.98 -1.28 -11.41
C ILE A 388 8.46 -1.33 -11.46
N LEU A 389 7.75 -0.65 -10.56
CA LEU A 389 6.29 -0.73 -10.47
C LEU A 389 5.58 -0.16 -11.70
N PRO A 390 5.94 1.05 -12.22
CA PRO A 390 5.31 1.54 -13.43
C PRO A 390 5.54 0.62 -14.63
N LEU A 391 6.76 0.11 -14.82
CA LEU A 391 7.05 -0.85 -15.88
C LEU A 391 6.25 -2.15 -15.73
N CYS A 392 6.19 -2.70 -14.53
CA CYS A 392 5.40 -3.90 -14.25
C CYS A 392 3.91 -3.67 -14.54
N ALA A 393 3.36 -2.53 -14.12
CA ALA A 393 1.96 -2.18 -14.36
C ALA A 393 1.65 -1.99 -15.85
N ILE A 394 2.52 -1.29 -16.60
CA ILE A 394 2.39 -1.13 -18.06
C ILE A 394 2.38 -2.50 -18.74
N LEU A 395 3.37 -3.35 -18.44
CA LEU A 395 3.49 -4.67 -19.05
C LEU A 395 2.33 -5.59 -18.66
N THR A 396 1.82 -5.49 -17.43
CA THR A 396 0.61 -6.20 -16.99
C THR A 396 -0.61 -5.75 -17.80
N CYS A 397 -0.80 -4.44 -18.00
CA CYS A 397 -1.89 -3.91 -18.81
C CYS A 397 -1.80 -4.40 -20.26
N ILE A 398 -0.60 -4.35 -20.85
CA ILE A 398 -0.36 -4.86 -22.22
C ILE A 398 -0.65 -6.36 -22.27
N PHE A 399 -0.16 -7.13 -21.33
CA PHE A 399 -0.41 -8.56 -21.30
C PHE A 399 -1.90 -8.90 -21.18
N VAL A 400 -2.59 -8.32 -20.19
CA VAL A 400 -4.02 -8.58 -19.96
C VAL A 400 -4.86 -8.06 -21.12
N GLY A 401 -4.57 -6.86 -21.60
CA GLY A 401 -5.37 -6.21 -22.64
C GLY A 401 -5.22 -6.81 -24.03
N TRP A 402 -4.04 -7.39 -24.39
CA TRP A 402 -3.77 -7.84 -25.75
C TRP A 402 -3.58 -9.34 -25.89
N ARG A 403 -3.12 -10.03 -24.86
CA ARG A 403 -2.84 -11.46 -24.95
C ARG A 403 -3.77 -12.32 -24.10
N PHE A 404 -4.30 -11.78 -23.03
CA PHE A 404 -5.11 -12.52 -22.04
C PHE A 404 -6.58 -12.05 -22.02
N LEU A 405 -6.99 -11.14 -22.89
CA LEU A 405 -8.27 -10.44 -22.82
C LEU A 405 -9.46 -11.41 -22.78
N ASP A 406 -9.57 -12.34 -23.75
CA ASP A 406 -10.71 -13.25 -23.86
C ASP A 406 -10.85 -14.13 -22.59
N ARG A 407 -9.71 -14.57 -22.04
CA ARG A 407 -9.69 -15.34 -20.79
C ARG A 407 -10.04 -14.45 -19.58
N ALA A 408 -9.64 -13.18 -19.58
CA ALA A 408 -10.00 -12.23 -18.53
C ALA A 408 -11.49 -11.88 -18.60
N GLU A 409 -12.07 -11.70 -19.77
CA GLU A 409 -13.51 -11.48 -19.96
C GLU A 409 -14.35 -12.66 -19.48
N ASP A 410 -13.93 -13.89 -19.82
CA ASP A 410 -14.54 -15.12 -19.33
C ASP A 410 -14.51 -15.18 -17.81
N GLU A 411 -13.37 -14.83 -17.21
CA GLU A 411 -13.18 -14.83 -15.76
C GLU A 411 -13.99 -13.72 -15.06
N ILE A 412 -14.01 -12.50 -15.62
CA ILE A 412 -14.77 -11.36 -15.07
C ILE A 412 -16.28 -11.65 -15.11
N SER A 413 -16.77 -12.30 -16.19
CA SER A 413 -18.16 -12.69 -16.31
C SER A 413 -18.51 -13.97 -15.55
N ASN A 414 -17.53 -14.59 -14.89
CA ASN A 414 -17.65 -15.88 -14.22
C ASN A 414 -18.26 -16.93 -15.18
N HIS A 415 -17.57 -17.16 -16.30
CA HIS A 415 -17.96 -18.09 -17.38
C HIS A 415 -19.36 -17.78 -17.94
N GLY A 416 -19.66 -16.48 -18.12
CA GLY A 416 -20.95 -16.02 -18.65
C GLY A 416 -22.10 -15.98 -17.64
N THR A 417 -21.87 -16.33 -16.37
CA THR A 417 -22.90 -16.29 -15.31
C THR A 417 -23.35 -14.86 -15.00
N TYR A 418 -22.43 -13.88 -15.09
CA TYR A 418 -22.71 -12.48 -14.82
C TYR A 418 -22.48 -11.61 -16.06
N ARG A 419 -23.41 -10.67 -16.32
CA ARG A 419 -23.26 -9.69 -17.38
C ARG A 419 -22.51 -8.46 -16.86
N PHE A 420 -21.24 -8.29 -17.25
CA PHE A 420 -20.47 -7.10 -16.96
C PHE A 420 -20.75 -6.01 -18.01
N LYS A 421 -21.62 -5.06 -17.71
CA LYS A 421 -22.06 -4.01 -18.64
C LYS A 421 -20.93 -3.10 -19.11
N LEU A 422 -19.88 -2.92 -18.33
CA LEU A 422 -18.75 -2.05 -18.61
C LEU A 422 -17.59 -2.76 -19.33
N LEU A 423 -17.79 -4.01 -19.78
CA LEU A 423 -16.74 -4.84 -20.38
C LEU A 423 -15.98 -4.15 -21.51
N ARG A 424 -16.70 -3.52 -22.47
CA ARG A 424 -16.06 -2.81 -23.58
C ARG A 424 -15.22 -1.62 -23.12
N ALA A 425 -15.73 -0.82 -22.18
CA ALA A 425 -15.02 0.31 -21.61
C ALA A 425 -13.77 -0.16 -20.85
N TRP A 426 -13.91 -1.22 -20.02
CA TRP A 426 -12.80 -1.84 -19.33
C TRP A 426 -11.71 -2.34 -20.29
N ALA A 427 -12.10 -3.06 -21.34
CA ALA A 427 -11.17 -3.57 -22.34
C ALA A 427 -10.41 -2.43 -23.07
N TRP A 428 -11.09 -1.33 -23.37
CA TRP A 428 -10.45 -0.17 -23.99
C TRP A 428 -9.49 0.54 -23.03
N ILE A 429 -9.89 0.72 -21.77
CA ILE A 429 -9.05 1.38 -20.76
C ILE A 429 -7.78 0.54 -20.51
N ILE A 430 -7.89 -0.78 -20.32
CA ILE A 430 -6.73 -1.62 -20.01
C ILE A 430 -5.77 -1.75 -21.19
N ARG A 431 -6.29 -1.72 -22.45
CA ARG A 431 -5.48 -1.81 -23.67
C ARG A 431 -4.71 -0.55 -23.97
N ILE A 432 -5.31 0.62 -23.76
CA ILE A 432 -4.80 1.89 -24.30
C ILE A 432 -4.62 2.92 -23.19
N VAL A 433 -5.70 3.27 -22.46
CA VAL A 433 -5.66 4.41 -21.53
C VAL A 433 -4.68 4.16 -20.38
N ALA A 434 -4.78 2.99 -19.73
CA ALA A 434 -3.94 2.68 -18.57
C ALA A 434 -2.45 2.62 -18.94
N PRO A 435 -1.99 1.84 -19.96
CA PRO A 435 -0.56 1.80 -20.28
C PRO A 435 -0.02 3.15 -20.76
N VAL A 436 -0.80 3.95 -21.49
CA VAL A 436 -0.37 5.30 -21.91
C VAL A 436 -0.26 6.23 -20.72
N ALA A 437 -1.26 6.26 -19.87
CA ALA A 437 -1.28 7.11 -18.66
C ALA A 437 -0.14 6.77 -17.71
N ILE A 438 0.10 5.48 -17.44
CA ILE A 438 1.23 5.02 -16.62
C ILE A 438 2.57 5.34 -17.30
N GLY A 439 2.65 5.19 -18.63
CA GLY A 439 3.84 5.52 -19.41
C GLY A 439 4.24 6.99 -19.29
N ILE A 440 3.27 7.90 -19.28
CA ILE A 440 3.50 9.34 -19.06
C ILE A 440 4.03 9.59 -17.64
N VAL A 441 3.42 8.96 -16.62
CA VAL A 441 3.90 9.04 -15.22
C VAL A 441 5.31 8.50 -15.09
N PHE A 442 5.59 7.36 -15.71
CA PHE A 442 6.91 6.73 -15.72
C PHE A 442 7.98 7.65 -16.33
N TYR A 443 7.68 8.22 -17.51
CA TYR A 443 8.59 9.15 -18.20
C TYR A 443 8.90 10.37 -17.30
N LYS A 444 7.88 11.01 -16.73
CA LYS A 444 8.05 12.16 -15.84
C LYS A 444 8.79 11.81 -14.53
N GLY A 445 8.65 10.59 -14.05
CA GLY A 445 9.34 10.14 -12.83
C GLY A 445 10.85 9.94 -13.03
N LEU A 446 11.30 9.80 -14.29
CA LEU A 446 12.72 9.60 -14.63
C LEU A 446 13.42 10.87 -15.12
N PHE A 447 12.68 11.80 -15.71
CA PHE A 447 13.16 13.03 -16.37
C PHE A 447 12.41 14.25 -15.84
#